data_97c5b3d3e966dcfd1f947cb2a9e0d2b8
#
_entry.id   97c5b3d3e966dcfd1f947cb2a9e0d2b8
#
_cell.length_a   1.000
_cell.length_b   1.000
_cell.length_c   1.000
_cell.angle_alpha   90.00
_cell.angle_beta   90.00
_cell.angle_gamma   90.00
#
_symmetry.space_group_name_H-M   'P 1'
#
loop_
_entity.id
_entity.type
_entity.pdbx_description
1 polymer ?
#
loop_
_entity_poly.entity_id
_entity_poly.type
_entity_poly.pdbx_seq_one_letter_code
_entity_poly.pdbx_strand_id
1 'polypeptide(L)'
;SSDLPNEIKDAGIPIFNVDTAVIEDDIENFVTQFVGTNAYMAGQLVGEQMAKDYPDGADIAILDFPSNESCVDRVNGFLDGLGDNKDKFNIVAQQDGEAALDASMSLAEDIITANTDLQAFFCINDPSALGAAAAVKAANKTGQIGVYSIDASPDGKQALLDGEFTAVACQVPVQIAEYAFNAAQKYVGGDTTIDEKKVYLDSHLVLKDEAKQTVNDWQ
;
A
#
# COMPACT_ATOMS: atom_id res chain seq x y z
N SER A 1 5.55 27.07 -1.23
CA SER A 1 4.10 26.90 -1.42
C SER A 1 3.72 27.58 -2.72
N SER A 2 3.14 26.88 -3.65
CA SER A 2 2.61 27.50 -4.86
C SER A 2 1.23 28.06 -4.54
N ASP A 3 0.91 29.30 -4.98
CA ASP A 3 -0.43 29.86 -4.89
C ASP A 3 -1.41 29.17 -5.88
N LEU A 4 -0.95 28.16 -6.58
CA LEU A 4 -1.68 27.44 -7.63
C LEU A 4 -3.05 26.92 -7.18
N PRO A 5 -3.24 26.32 -5.99
CA PRO A 5 -4.57 25.90 -5.54
C PRO A 5 -5.56 27.04 -5.43
N ASN A 6 -5.13 28.21 -4.94
CA ASN A 6 -5.96 29.40 -4.86
C ASN A 6 -6.34 29.93 -6.25
N GLU A 7 -5.38 29.99 -7.18
CA GLU A 7 -5.62 30.43 -8.56
C GLU A 7 -6.64 29.54 -9.28
N ILE A 8 -6.54 28.20 -9.10
CA ILE A 8 -7.48 27.23 -9.67
C ILE A 8 -8.87 27.42 -9.08
N LYS A 9 -8.97 27.57 -7.75
CA LYS A 9 -10.22 27.82 -7.05
C LYS A 9 -10.88 29.12 -7.49
N ASP A 10 -10.11 30.20 -7.57
CA ASP A 10 -10.59 31.53 -7.99
C ASP A 10 -11.05 31.53 -9.46
N ALA A 11 -10.45 30.68 -10.29
CA ALA A 11 -10.89 30.45 -11.66
C ALA A 11 -12.15 29.56 -11.77
N GLY A 12 -12.64 29.00 -10.66
CA GLY A 12 -13.79 28.11 -10.62
C GLY A 12 -13.55 26.77 -11.32
N ILE A 13 -12.31 26.32 -11.38
CA ILE A 13 -11.93 25.04 -12.01
C ILE A 13 -12.05 23.92 -10.98
N PRO A 14 -12.86 22.85 -11.23
CA PRO A 14 -12.99 21.74 -10.30
C PRO A 14 -11.69 20.92 -10.24
N ILE A 15 -11.31 20.48 -9.02
CA ILE A 15 -10.14 19.64 -8.78
C ILE A 15 -10.61 18.27 -8.30
N PHE A 16 -10.29 17.23 -9.07
CA PHE A 16 -10.48 15.84 -8.66
C PHE A 16 -9.12 15.25 -8.30
N ASN A 17 -8.93 14.97 -7.01
CA ASN A 17 -7.70 14.38 -6.49
C ASN A 17 -7.85 12.86 -6.47
N VAL A 18 -6.84 12.15 -6.94
CA VAL A 18 -6.86 10.68 -7.05
C VAL A 18 -5.66 10.05 -6.38
N ASP A 19 -5.82 8.82 -5.91
CA ASP A 19 -4.80 7.95 -5.34
C ASP A 19 -4.26 8.44 -4.00
N THR A 20 -3.28 9.33 -3.98
CA THR A 20 -2.72 9.91 -2.76
C THR A 20 -3.42 11.23 -2.42
N ALA A 21 -3.99 11.29 -1.24
CA ALA A 21 -4.64 12.49 -0.75
C ALA A 21 -3.64 13.65 -0.60
N VAL A 22 -4.01 14.84 -1.04
CA VAL A 22 -3.35 16.06 -0.58
C VAL A 22 -3.67 16.28 0.90
N ILE A 23 -2.94 17.18 1.57
CA ILE A 23 -3.17 17.42 3.00
C ILE A 23 -4.64 17.77 3.28
N GLU A 24 -5.12 17.41 4.47
CA GLU A 24 -6.54 17.51 4.84
C GLU A 24 -7.15 18.89 4.60
N ASP A 25 -6.43 19.95 5.00
CA ASP A 25 -6.88 21.33 4.80
C ASP A 25 -7.06 21.69 3.32
N ASP A 26 -6.23 21.13 2.43
CA ASP A 26 -6.33 21.35 1.00
C ASP A 26 -7.50 20.57 0.38
N ILE A 27 -7.78 19.34 0.88
CA ILE A 27 -8.98 18.60 0.47
C ILE A 27 -10.23 19.42 0.78
N GLU A 28 -10.36 19.91 2.00
CA GLU A 28 -11.55 20.66 2.41
C GLU A 28 -11.72 21.98 1.65
N ASN A 29 -10.62 22.67 1.37
CA ASN A 29 -10.66 24.02 0.80
C ASN A 29 -10.63 24.07 -0.73
N PHE A 30 -9.96 23.13 -1.40
CA PHE A 30 -9.63 23.23 -2.82
C PHE A 30 -10.14 22.05 -3.65
N VAL A 31 -10.18 20.85 -3.09
CA VAL A 31 -10.54 19.64 -3.84
C VAL A 31 -12.05 19.54 -3.97
N THR A 32 -12.54 19.27 -5.18
CA THR A 32 -13.95 19.00 -5.46
C THR A 32 -14.32 17.62 -4.93
N GLN A 33 -13.51 16.61 -5.25
CA GLN A 33 -13.65 15.25 -4.75
C GLN A 33 -12.29 14.56 -4.74
N PHE A 34 -12.05 13.75 -3.70
CA PHE A 34 -10.94 12.81 -3.61
C PHE A 34 -11.46 11.38 -3.80
N VAL A 35 -10.72 10.54 -4.51
CA VAL A 35 -10.94 9.10 -4.57
C VAL A 35 -9.61 8.34 -4.53
N GLY A 36 -9.52 7.34 -3.66
CA GLY A 36 -8.34 6.49 -3.50
C GLY A 36 -8.68 5.11 -2.95
N THR A 37 -7.69 4.23 -2.90
CA THR A 37 -7.83 2.95 -2.20
C THR A 37 -7.90 3.21 -0.69
N ASN A 38 -8.67 2.42 0.04
CA ASN A 38 -8.66 2.38 1.49
C ASN A 38 -7.33 1.78 1.97
N ALA A 39 -6.34 2.65 2.16
CA ALA A 39 -4.98 2.28 2.52
C ALA A 39 -4.89 1.56 3.87
N TYR A 40 -5.68 2.02 4.85
CA TYR A 40 -5.77 1.36 6.16
C TYR A 40 -6.30 -0.08 6.05
N MET A 41 -7.40 -0.28 5.29
CA MET A 41 -7.96 -1.61 5.04
C MET A 41 -6.95 -2.53 4.32
N ALA A 42 -6.21 -2.00 3.34
CA ALA A 42 -5.18 -2.77 2.65
C ALA A 42 -4.11 -3.27 3.63
N GLY A 43 -3.62 -2.40 4.52
CA GLY A 43 -2.71 -2.79 5.59
C GLY A 43 -3.31 -3.83 6.53
N GLN A 44 -4.56 -3.62 6.97
CA GLN A 44 -5.26 -4.53 7.88
C GLN A 44 -5.36 -5.94 7.30
N LEU A 45 -5.74 -6.08 6.03
CA LEU A 45 -5.82 -7.38 5.35
C LEU A 45 -4.49 -8.13 5.35
N VAL A 46 -3.39 -7.42 5.15
CA VAL A 46 -2.04 -8.02 5.19
C VAL A 46 -1.67 -8.42 6.61
N GLY A 47 -1.97 -7.60 7.61
CA GLY A 47 -1.75 -7.92 9.03
C GLY A 47 -2.54 -9.16 9.47
N GLU A 48 -3.83 -9.23 9.11
CA GLU A 48 -4.67 -10.39 9.36
C GLU A 48 -4.12 -11.67 8.72
N GLN A 49 -3.56 -11.56 7.50
CA GLN A 49 -2.94 -12.69 6.83
C GLN A 49 -1.65 -13.12 7.55
N MET A 50 -0.80 -12.15 7.91
CA MET A 50 0.42 -12.46 8.67
C MET A 50 0.13 -13.11 10.02
N ALA A 51 -0.92 -12.66 10.73
CA ALA A 51 -1.34 -13.26 11.99
C ALA A 51 -1.84 -14.71 11.83
N LYS A 52 -2.42 -15.06 10.67
CA LYS A 52 -2.83 -16.43 10.33
C LYS A 52 -1.62 -17.32 10.01
N ASP A 53 -0.62 -16.77 9.31
CA ASP A 53 0.58 -17.49 8.89
C ASP A 53 1.53 -17.73 10.09
N TYR A 54 1.54 -16.81 11.06
CA TYR A 54 2.35 -16.86 12.28
C TYR A 54 1.49 -16.80 13.55
N PRO A 55 0.71 -17.84 13.87
CA PRO A 55 -0.24 -17.83 15.00
C PRO A 55 0.45 -17.71 16.38
N ASP A 56 1.71 -18.09 16.45
CA ASP A 56 2.54 -18.01 17.67
C ASP A 56 3.36 -16.72 17.75
N GLY A 57 3.24 -15.83 16.74
CA GLY A 57 4.02 -14.61 16.59
C GLY A 57 5.27 -14.80 15.75
N ALA A 58 5.98 -13.71 15.50
CA ALA A 58 7.19 -13.70 14.66
C ALA A 58 8.08 -12.48 14.96
N ASP A 59 9.37 -12.60 14.67
CA ASP A 59 10.26 -11.45 14.49
C ASP A 59 10.04 -10.89 13.08
N ILE A 60 9.61 -9.64 13.01
CA ILE A 60 9.24 -8.99 11.73
C ILE A 60 9.97 -7.66 11.55
N ALA A 61 10.12 -7.26 10.30
CA ALA A 61 10.60 -5.91 9.96
C ALA A 61 9.59 -5.19 9.06
N ILE A 62 9.56 -3.86 9.16
CA ILE A 62 8.69 -2.99 8.37
C ILE A 62 9.57 -2.10 7.49
N LEU A 63 9.34 -2.13 6.18
CA LEU A 63 9.87 -1.16 5.23
C LEU A 63 8.78 -0.13 4.95
N ASP A 64 9.01 1.06 5.48
CA ASP A 64 8.04 2.15 5.62
C ASP A 64 8.31 3.31 4.65
N PHE A 65 7.39 4.28 4.61
CA PHE A 65 7.57 5.59 3.99
C PHE A 65 6.72 6.65 4.73
N PRO A 66 7.18 7.12 5.91
CA PRO A 66 6.37 7.91 6.84
C PRO A 66 6.04 9.32 6.34
N SER A 67 6.67 9.80 5.26
CA SER A 67 6.37 11.10 4.66
C SER A 67 5.12 11.10 3.77
N ASN A 68 4.47 9.92 3.56
CA ASN A 68 3.25 9.77 2.79
C ASN A 68 2.12 9.25 3.69
N GLU A 69 1.00 9.96 3.73
CA GLU A 69 -0.14 9.64 4.60
C GLU A 69 -0.72 8.24 4.31
N SER A 70 -0.89 7.89 3.04
CA SER A 70 -1.40 6.55 2.69
C SER A 70 -0.47 5.43 3.17
N CYS A 71 0.85 5.65 3.20
CA CYS A 71 1.81 4.68 3.72
C CYS A 71 1.73 4.56 5.25
N VAL A 72 1.52 5.68 5.95
CA VAL A 72 1.25 5.68 7.40
C VAL A 72 -0.01 4.88 7.71
N ASP A 73 -1.08 5.08 6.95
CA ASP A 73 -2.33 4.33 7.08
C ASP A 73 -2.13 2.83 6.84
N ARG A 74 -1.33 2.44 5.85
CA ARG A 74 -0.98 1.04 5.59
C ARG A 74 -0.29 0.39 6.79
N VAL A 75 0.68 1.09 7.42
CA VAL A 75 1.37 0.59 8.61
C VAL A 75 0.41 0.49 9.79
N ASN A 76 -0.43 1.51 10.03
CA ASN A 76 -1.41 1.50 11.12
C ASN A 76 -2.41 0.35 10.94
N GLY A 77 -2.96 0.21 9.73
CA GLY A 77 -3.85 -0.90 9.40
C GLY A 77 -3.20 -2.27 9.60
N PHE A 78 -1.95 -2.43 9.12
CA PHE A 78 -1.18 -3.67 9.31
C PHE A 78 -1.03 -4.04 10.79
N LEU A 79 -0.63 -3.07 11.62
CA LEU A 79 -0.46 -3.30 13.06
C LEU A 79 -1.77 -3.66 13.75
N ASP A 80 -2.89 -3.07 13.34
CA ASP A 80 -4.20 -3.39 13.87
C ASP A 80 -4.74 -4.73 13.34
N GLY A 81 -4.37 -5.09 12.11
CA GLY A 81 -4.70 -6.39 11.49
C GLY A 81 -4.03 -7.58 12.18
N LEU A 82 -2.90 -7.40 12.89
CA LEU A 82 -2.31 -8.43 13.74
C LEU A 82 -3.25 -8.85 14.89
N GLY A 83 -4.25 -8.00 15.22
CA GLY A 83 -5.32 -8.27 16.16
C GLY A 83 -4.83 -8.63 17.56
N ASP A 84 -5.49 -9.64 18.17
CA ASP A 84 -5.15 -10.12 19.51
C ASP A 84 -3.74 -10.76 19.60
N ASN A 85 -3.11 -11.05 18.45
CA ASN A 85 -1.77 -11.58 18.38
C ASN A 85 -0.67 -10.51 18.32
N LYS A 86 -1.02 -9.23 18.25
CA LYS A 86 -0.05 -8.12 18.09
C LYS A 86 1.13 -8.18 19.04
N ASP A 87 0.88 -8.50 20.31
CA ASP A 87 1.91 -8.57 21.35
C ASP A 87 2.89 -9.76 21.19
N LYS A 88 2.58 -10.70 20.29
CA LYS A 88 3.47 -11.82 19.96
C LYS A 88 4.43 -11.49 18.82
N PHE A 89 4.19 -10.41 18.09
CA PHE A 89 5.05 -9.96 17.01
C PHE A 89 6.09 -8.97 17.53
N ASN A 90 7.36 -9.29 17.33
CA ASN A 90 8.45 -8.43 17.68
C ASN A 90 8.93 -7.68 16.43
N ILE A 91 8.72 -6.36 16.41
CA ILE A 91 9.20 -5.51 15.30
C ILE A 91 10.67 -5.22 15.56
N VAL A 92 11.56 -6.00 14.93
CA VAL A 92 13.02 -5.88 15.10
C VAL A 92 13.59 -4.66 14.36
N ALA A 93 12.91 -4.17 13.32
CA ALA A 93 13.27 -2.96 12.59
C ALA A 93 12.03 -2.35 11.91
N GLN A 94 11.98 -1.02 11.90
CA GLN A 94 11.09 -0.24 11.05
C GLN A 94 11.92 0.88 10.43
N GLN A 95 12.06 0.90 9.11
CA GLN A 95 12.92 1.83 8.40
C GLN A 95 12.27 2.40 7.15
N ASP A 96 12.59 3.66 6.86
CA ASP A 96 12.14 4.37 5.66
C ASP A 96 12.88 3.86 4.43
N GLY A 97 12.19 3.06 3.62
CA GLY A 97 12.65 2.53 2.33
C GLY A 97 12.35 3.44 1.16
N GLU A 98 11.90 4.68 1.42
CA GLU A 98 11.57 5.69 0.39
C GLU A 98 10.52 5.21 -0.62
N ALA A 99 9.74 4.19 -0.26
CA ALA A 99 8.81 3.48 -1.16
C ALA A 99 9.50 2.98 -2.46
N ALA A 100 10.81 2.75 -2.43
CA ALA A 100 11.66 2.49 -3.60
C ALA A 100 12.39 1.15 -3.48
N LEU A 101 12.55 0.45 -4.62
CA LEU A 101 13.17 -0.87 -4.69
C LEU A 101 14.62 -0.86 -4.17
N ASP A 102 15.47 0.01 -4.70
CA ASP A 102 16.90 -0.01 -4.39
C ASP A 102 17.20 0.35 -2.93
N ALA A 103 16.49 1.36 -2.39
CA ALA A 103 16.62 1.75 -0.98
C ALA A 103 16.14 0.61 -0.07
N SER A 104 14.99 0.05 -0.36
CA SER A 104 14.40 -1.07 0.41
C SER A 104 15.26 -2.34 0.35
N MET A 105 15.89 -2.64 -0.80
CA MET A 105 16.81 -3.78 -0.94
C MET A 105 18.01 -3.62 -0.01
N SER A 106 18.66 -2.45 -0.02
CA SER A 106 19.83 -2.19 0.83
C SER A 106 19.49 -2.31 2.31
N LEU A 107 18.34 -1.75 2.73
CA LEU A 107 17.86 -1.85 4.11
C LEU A 107 17.53 -3.29 4.50
N ALA A 108 16.89 -4.05 3.61
CA ALA A 108 16.55 -5.44 3.86
C ALA A 108 17.80 -6.32 4.02
N GLU A 109 18.87 -6.11 3.25
CA GLU A 109 20.14 -6.80 3.39
C GLU A 109 20.76 -6.55 4.79
N ASP A 110 20.75 -5.29 5.25
CA ASP A 110 21.25 -4.92 6.56
C ASP A 110 20.40 -5.53 7.68
N ILE A 111 19.06 -5.47 7.55
CA ILE A 111 18.13 -6.04 8.55
C ILE A 111 18.29 -7.56 8.65
N ILE A 112 18.38 -8.28 7.52
CA ILE A 112 18.60 -9.75 7.51
C ILE A 112 19.93 -10.12 8.18
N THR A 113 20.96 -9.30 7.95
CA THR A 113 22.29 -9.54 8.53
C THR A 113 22.30 -9.32 10.04
N ALA A 114 21.60 -8.28 10.51
CA ALA A 114 21.53 -7.91 11.92
C ALA A 114 20.58 -8.82 12.72
N ASN A 115 19.57 -9.43 12.08
CA ASN A 115 18.49 -10.17 12.74
C ASN A 115 18.37 -11.58 12.14
N THR A 116 19.15 -12.52 12.67
CA THR A 116 19.25 -13.90 12.13
C THR A 116 17.95 -14.68 12.24
N ASP A 117 17.09 -14.31 13.18
CA ASP A 117 15.81 -14.96 13.47
C ASP A 117 14.62 -14.27 12.80
N LEU A 118 14.86 -13.27 11.94
CA LEU A 118 13.83 -12.58 11.18
C LEU A 118 12.99 -13.57 10.35
N GLN A 119 11.67 -13.46 10.49
CA GLN A 119 10.72 -14.38 9.86
C GLN A 119 9.90 -13.72 8.75
N ALA A 120 9.66 -12.40 8.80
CA ALA A 120 8.91 -11.72 7.75
C ALA A 120 9.24 -10.24 7.62
N PHE A 121 9.00 -9.73 6.40
CA PHE A 121 8.90 -8.30 6.11
C PHE A 121 7.45 -7.93 5.82
N PHE A 122 6.99 -6.82 6.38
CA PHE A 122 5.89 -6.04 5.85
C PHE A 122 6.45 -4.85 5.09
N CYS A 123 6.03 -4.70 3.83
CA CYS A 123 6.47 -3.62 2.94
C CYS A 123 5.25 -2.83 2.50
N ILE A 124 5.33 -1.50 2.58
CA ILE A 124 4.17 -0.62 2.33
C ILE A 124 3.70 -0.61 0.87
N ASN A 125 4.54 -1.08 -0.07
CA ASN A 125 4.20 -1.16 -1.49
C ASN A 125 5.02 -2.24 -2.21
N ASP A 126 4.65 -2.56 -3.44
CA ASP A 126 5.35 -3.56 -4.26
C ASP A 126 6.81 -3.21 -4.57
N PRO A 127 7.20 -1.95 -4.90
CA PRO A 127 8.62 -1.62 -5.07
C PRO A 127 9.47 -1.96 -3.85
N SER A 128 9.02 -1.60 -2.64
CA SER A 128 9.72 -1.94 -1.40
C SER A 128 9.78 -3.45 -1.16
N ALA A 129 8.68 -4.16 -1.46
CA ALA A 129 8.62 -5.61 -1.31
C ALA A 129 9.50 -6.35 -2.33
N LEU A 130 9.60 -5.87 -3.56
CA LEU A 130 10.52 -6.42 -4.56
C LEU A 130 11.98 -6.24 -4.13
N GLY A 131 12.31 -5.10 -3.51
CA GLY A 131 13.62 -4.88 -2.89
C GLY A 131 13.90 -5.87 -1.76
N ALA A 132 12.96 -6.05 -0.83
CA ALA A 132 13.07 -7.01 0.25
C ALA A 132 13.20 -8.46 -0.28
N ALA A 133 12.39 -8.84 -1.27
CA ALA A 133 12.45 -10.17 -1.89
C ALA A 133 13.79 -10.43 -2.57
N ALA A 134 14.38 -9.43 -3.23
CA ALA A 134 15.71 -9.54 -3.81
C ALA A 134 16.79 -9.78 -2.75
N ALA A 135 16.74 -9.07 -1.61
CA ALA A 135 17.63 -9.27 -0.47
C ALA A 135 17.47 -10.66 0.17
N VAL A 136 16.22 -11.11 0.38
CA VAL A 136 15.89 -12.45 0.88
C VAL A 136 16.46 -13.53 -0.04
N LYS A 137 16.33 -13.35 -1.35
CA LYS A 137 16.87 -14.27 -2.38
C LYS A 137 18.40 -14.28 -2.37
N ALA A 138 19.05 -13.12 -2.28
CA ALA A 138 20.51 -13.01 -2.19
C ALA A 138 21.05 -13.71 -0.92
N ALA A 139 20.32 -13.64 0.18
CA ALA A 139 20.63 -14.34 1.42
C ALA A 139 20.31 -15.86 1.40
N ASN A 140 19.77 -16.41 0.29
CA ASN A 140 19.29 -17.78 0.17
C ASN A 140 18.19 -18.15 1.19
N LYS A 141 17.34 -17.21 1.56
CA LYS A 141 16.25 -17.38 2.54
C LYS A 141 14.85 -17.36 1.94
N THR A 142 14.73 -17.45 0.61
CA THR A 142 13.41 -17.55 -0.07
C THR A 142 12.61 -18.73 0.49
N GLY A 143 11.36 -18.48 0.88
CA GLY A 143 10.51 -19.45 1.55
C GLY A 143 10.79 -19.67 3.03
N GLN A 144 11.82 -19.00 3.60
CA GLN A 144 12.10 -18.98 5.03
C GLN A 144 11.70 -17.64 5.65
N ILE A 145 11.91 -16.53 4.91
CA ILE A 145 11.46 -15.20 5.30
C ILE A 145 10.30 -14.83 4.41
N GLY A 146 9.13 -14.58 5.01
CA GLY A 146 7.94 -14.12 4.30
C GLY A 146 8.06 -12.65 3.86
N VAL A 147 7.54 -12.32 2.69
CA VAL A 147 7.45 -10.94 2.19
C VAL A 147 6.00 -10.61 1.92
N TYR A 148 5.50 -9.61 2.60
CA TYR A 148 4.11 -9.16 2.54
C TYR A 148 4.07 -7.76 1.98
N SER A 149 3.14 -7.50 1.05
CA SER A 149 3.10 -6.28 0.25
C SER A 149 1.70 -5.69 0.11
N ILE A 150 1.66 -4.49 -0.43
CA ILE A 150 0.45 -3.81 -0.91
C ILE A 150 0.74 -3.29 -2.31
N ASP A 151 -0.21 -3.32 -3.18
CA ASP A 151 -0.47 -2.80 -4.52
C ASP A 151 -1.06 -3.89 -5.42
N ALA A 152 -0.50 -5.10 -5.42
CA ALA A 152 -0.79 -6.19 -6.36
C ALA A 152 -0.64 -5.72 -7.83
N SER A 153 0.45 -5.03 -8.11
CA SER A 153 0.89 -4.69 -9.46
C SER A 153 1.17 -5.97 -10.29
N PRO A 154 1.28 -5.89 -11.63
CA PRO A 154 1.72 -7.02 -12.42
C PRO A 154 3.01 -7.67 -11.90
N ASP A 155 4.01 -6.87 -11.50
CA ASP A 155 5.28 -7.37 -10.96
C ASP A 155 5.09 -8.00 -9.57
N GLY A 156 4.28 -7.39 -8.69
CA GLY A 156 3.95 -7.95 -7.37
C GLY A 156 3.19 -9.27 -7.48
N LYS A 157 2.23 -9.37 -8.39
CA LYS A 157 1.53 -10.64 -8.66
C LYS A 157 2.45 -11.70 -9.24
N GLN A 158 3.38 -11.32 -10.12
CA GLN A 158 4.39 -12.25 -10.61
C GLN A 158 5.29 -12.76 -9.48
N ALA A 159 5.76 -11.87 -8.59
CA ALA A 159 6.54 -12.24 -7.41
C ALA A 159 5.77 -13.18 -6.46
N LEU A 160 4.45 -12.96 -6.31
CA LEU A 160 3.58 -13.87 -5.57
C LEU A 160 3.50 -15.25 -6.22
N LEU A 161 3.38 -15.33 -7.56
CA LEU A 161 3.36 -16.59 -8.31
C LEU A 161 4.69 -17.34 -8.19
N ASP A 162 5.81 -16.64 -8.26
CA ASP A 162 7.17 -17.19 -8.16
C ASP A 162 7.52 -17.61 -6.71
N GLY A 163 6.68 -17.24 -5.73
CA GLY A 163 6.88 -17.55 -4.32
C GLY A 163 7.90 -16.63 -3.65
N GLU A 164 8.21 -15.50 -4.25
CA GLU A 164 9.03 -14.43 -3.68
C GLU A 164 8.21 -13.55 -2.73
N PHE A 165 6.90 -13.35 -3.00
CA PHE A 165 5.95 -12.78 -2.05
C PHE A 165 5.11 -13.87 -1.39
N THR A 166 4.68 -13.62 -0.15
CA THR A 166 3.78 -14.48 0.62
C THR A 166 2.33 -14.09 0.43
N ALA A 167 2.03 -12.79 0.51
CA ALA A 167 0.72 -12.23 0.29
C ALA A 167 0.82 -10.77 -0.16
N VAL A 168 -0.18 -10.29 -0.88
CA VAL A 168 -0.29 -8.91 -1.32
C VAL A 168 -1.74 -8.44 -1.29
N ALA A 169 -2.01 -7.27 -0.70
CA ALA A 169 -3.31 -6.62 -0.82
C ALA A 169 -3.32 -5.69 -2.05
N CYS A 170 -4.43 -5.63 -2.78
CA CYS A 170 -4.48 -4.83 -3.99
C CYS A 170 -4.79 -3.35 -3.72
N GLN A 171 -4.26 -2.48 -4.56
CA GLN A 171 -4.87 -1.22 -4.91
C GLN A 171 -5.82 -1.42 -6.10
N VAL A 172 -6.72 -0.46 -6.31
CA VAL A 172 -7.76 -0.55 -7.34
C VAL A 172 -7.69 0.64 -8.32
N PRO A 173 -6.54 0.88 -8.99
CA PRO A 173 -6.31 2.08 -9.79
C PRO A 173 -7.26 2.23 -10.98
N VAL A 174 -7.72 1.12 -11.56
CA VAL A 174 -8.71 1.15 -12.66
C VAL A 174 -10.04 1.69 -12.15
N GLN A 175 -10.51 1.20 -11.00
CA GLN A 175 -11.75 1.66 -10.38
C GLN A 175 -11.63 3.12 -9.93
N ILE A 176 -10.47 3.54 -9.37
CA ILE A 176 -10.20 4.94 -9.01
C ILE A 176 -10.32 5.83 -10.25
N ALA A 177 -9.68 5.44 -11.36
CA ALA A 177 -9.72 6.21 -12.60
C ALA A 177 -11.14 6.32 -13.18
N GLU A 178 -11.89 5.22 -13.22
CA GLU A 178 -13.28 5.20 -13.67
C GLU A 178 -14.18 6.08 -12.80
N TYR A 179 -14.03 5.97 -11.47
CA TYR A 179 -14.83 6.76 -10.54
C TYR A 179 -14.56 8.26 -10.70
N ALA A 180 -13.28 8.65 -10.69
CA ALA A 180 -12.88 10.06 -10.83
C ALA A 180 -13.30 10.64 -12.19
N PHE A 181 -13.13 9.88 -13.28
CA PHE A 181 -13.53 10.31 -14.61
C PHE A 181 -15.05 10.54 -14.71
N ASN A 182 -15.85 9.59 -14.22
CA ASN A 182 -17.31 9.68 -14.25
C ASN A 182 -17.80 10.85 -13.38
N ALA A 183 -17.23 11.07 -12.21
CA ALA A 183 -17.55 12.21 -11.35
C ALA A 183 -17.20 13.55 -12.01
N ALA A 184 -16.02 13.64 -12.63
CA ALA A 184 -15.59 14.83 -13.33
C ALA A 184 -16.48 15.12 -14.58
N GLN A 185 -16.81 14.09 -15.35
CA GLN A 185 -17.70 14.22 -16.52
C GLN A 185 -19.10 14.71 -16.13
N LYS A 186 -19.68 14.13 -15.06
CA LYS A 186 -20.98 14.52 -14.51
C LYS A 186 -20.93 15.99 -14.05
N TYR A 187 -19.89 16.37 -13.31
CA TYR A 187 -19.71 17.73 -12.79
C TYR A 187 -19.61 18.79 -13.92
N VAL A 188 -18.76 18.54 -14.92
CA VAL A 188 -18.58 19.44 -16.07
C VAL A 188 -19.84 19.47 -16.95
N GLY A 189 -20.62 18.39 -16.97
CA GLY A 189 -21.93 18.31 -17.64
C GLY A 189 -23.05 19.11 -16.97
N GLY A 190 -22.78 19.74 -15.83
CA GLY A 190 -23.70 20.63 -15.10
C GLY A 190 -24.36 20.02 -13.87
N ASP A 191 -24.15 18.75 -13.57
CA ASP A 191 -24.56 18.15 -12.30
C ASP A 191 -23.40 18.21 -11.30
N THR A 192 -23.38 19.29 -10.52
CA THR A 192 -22.32 19.59 -9.54
C THR A 192 -22.55 18.93 -8.19
N THR A 193 -23.47 17.95 -8.11
CA THR A 193 -23.72 17.22 -6.85
C THR A 193 -22.57 16.29 -6.54
N ILE A 194 -21.98 16.45 -5.36
CA ILE A 194 -20.94 15.58 -4.78
C ILE A 194 -21.54 14.94 -3.52
N ASP A 195 -21.88 13.68 -3.61
CA ASP A 195 -22.50 12.94 -2.51
C ASP A 195 -21.47 12.69 -1.38
N GLU A 196 -20.25 12.32 -1.76
CA GLU A 196 -19.13 12.11 -0.85
C GLU A 196 -17.90 12.86 -1.35
N LYS A 197 -17.32 13.68 -0.49
CA LYS A 197 -16.12 14.46 -0.83
C LYS A 197 -14.86 13.61 -0.84
N LYS A 198 -14.80 12.59 0.01
CA LYS A 198 -13.73 11.61 0.09
C LYS A 198 -14.30 10.23 -0.14
N VAL A 199 -13.81 9.54 -1.14
CA VAL A 199 -14.23 8.19 -1.51
C VAL A 199 -13.05 7.25 -1.35
N TYR A 200 -13.20 6.26 -0.50
CA TYR A 200 -12.21 5.20 -0.29
C TYR A 200 -12.77 3.88 -0.85
N LEU A 201 -12.12 3.38 -1.89
CA LEU A 201 -12.49 2.12 -2.51
C LEU A 201 -11.85 0.95 -1.76
N ASP A 202 -12.61 -0.12 -1.59
CA ASP A 202 -12.17 -1.28 -0.81
C ASP A 202 -11.02 -2.02 -1.49
N SER A 203 -10.08 -2.46 -0.65
CA SER A 203 -9.00 -3.38 -1.02
C SER A 203 -9.41 -4.82 -0.76
N HIS A 204 -8.72 -5.76 -1.36
CA HIS A 204 -8.80 -7.18 -1.01
C HIS A 204 -7.43 -7.86 -1.10
N LEU A 205 -7.29 -9.00 -0.44
CA LEU A 205 -6.06 -9.78 -0.50
C LEU A 205 -6.02 -10.62 -1.78
N VAL A 206 -4.97 -10.44 -2.58
CA VAL A 206 -4.76 -11.22 -3.80
C VAL A 206 -4.01 -12.50 -3.46
N LEU A 207 -4.62 -13.64 -3.76
CA LEU A 207 -4.05 -14.96 -3.58
C LEU A 207 -3.54 -15.53 -4.90
N LYS A 208 -2.72 -16.60 -4.82
CA LYS A 208 -2.05 -17.19 -6.00
C LYS A 208 -3.01 -17.58 -7.14
N ASP A 209 -4.21 -18.05 -6.82
CA ASP A 209 -5.16 -18.47 -7.86
C ASP A 209 -5.78 -17.29 -8.61
N GLU A 210 -6.00 -16.18 -7.94
CA GLU A 210 -6.41 -14.92 -8.55
C GLU A 210 -5.25 -14.30 -9.35
N ALA A 211 -4.05 -14.25 -8.77
CA ALA A 211 -2.86 -13.75 -9.45
C ALA A 211 -2.58 -14.47 -10.78
N LYS A 212 -2.80 -15.79 -10.88
CA LYS A 212 -2.66 -16.53 -12.15
C LYS A 212 -3.58 -16.02 -13.25
N GLN A 213 -4.76 -15.51 -12.91
CA GLN A 213 -5.75 -15.05 -13.87
C GLN A 213 -5.56 -13.58 -14.24
N THR A 214 -4.95 -12.78 -13.34
CA THR A 214 -4.89 -11.33 -13.43
C THR A 214 -3.46 -10.77 -13.42
N VAL A 215 -2.43 -11.61 -13.64
CA VAL A 215 -1.02 -11.21 -13.49
C VAL A 215 -0.61 -10.02 -14.36
N ASN A 216 -1.24 -9.84 -15.52
CA ASN A 216 -0.93 -8.74 -16.43
C ASN A 216 -1.82 -7.51 -16.24
N ASP A 217 -2.78 -7.57 -15.33
CA ASP A 217 -3.79 -6.54 -15.17
C ASP A 217 -3.61 -5.84 -13.81
N TRP A 218 -4.07 -4.60 -13.72
CA TRP A 218 -4.36 -3.94 -12.46
C TRP A 218 -5.80 -4.25 -12.03
N GLN A 219 -6.05 -4.20 -10.72
CA GLN A 219 -7.40 -4.40 -10.15
C GLN A 219 -8.29 -3.17 -10.34
#